data_7c46730fcb9becdbcd5468ea9f5eab98
#
_entry.id   7c46730fcb9becdbcd5468ea9f5eab98
#
_cell.length_a   1.000
_cell.length_b   1.000
_cell.length_c   1.000
_cell.angle_alpha   90.00
_cell.angle_beta   90.00
_cell.angle_gamma   90.00
#
_symmetry.space_group_name_H-M   'P 1'
#
loop_
_entity.id
_entity.type
_entity.pdbx_description
1 polymer ?
#
loop_
_entity_poly.entity_id
_entity_poly.type
_entity_poly.pdbx_seq_one_letter_code
_entity_poly.pdbx_strand_id
1 'polypeptide(L)'
;IIGVNGLEVVIMKCPFCSSENTRVIDSRPADDNNSIRRRRLCDDCGKRFTTYEKVETIPLIVIKKDNAREQYDRSKIEAGVLRACHKRPISVNQINQLVDEVETEIFNREEKEIPSTLIGEIVMDKIKNLDSVAYVRFASVYREFKDVNTFMSELKKMLDK
;
A
#
# COMPACT_ATOMS: atom_id res chain seq x y z
N ILE A 1 23.10 24.49 -17.98
CA ILE A 1 23.18 23.38 -18.97
C ILE A 1 21.74 22.92 -19.21
N ILE A 2 21.17 23.26 -20.35
CA ILE A 2 19.80 22.89 -20.74
C ILE A 2 19.83 21.41 -21.11
N GLY A 3 19.15 20.57 -20.31
CA GLY A 3 18.96 19.17 -20.63
C GLY A 3 18.06 19.00 -21.86
N VAL A 4 18.30 17.97 -22.65
CA VAL A 4 17.44 17.55 -23.78
C VAL A 4 16.02 17.38 -23.26
N ASN A 5 15.05 18.11 -23.82
CA ASN A 5 13.60 18.13 -23.51
C ASN A 5 13.09 19.15 -22.48
N GLY A 6 13.80 20.28 -22.25
CA GLY A 6 13.24 21.40 -21.48
C GLY A 6 13.05 21.15 -19.96
N LEU A 7 13.62 20.08 -19.43
CA LEU A 7 13.66 19.82 -17.99
C LEU A 7 14.79 20.63 -17.36
N GLU A 8 14.47 21.46 -16.37
CA GLU A 8 15.48 22.11 -15.55
C GLU A 8 16.29 21.06 -14.77
N VAL A 9 17.62 21.10 -14.93
CA VAL A 9 18.51 20.25 -14.15
C VAL A 9 18.59 20.79 -12.74
N VAL A 10 17.87 20.20 -11.81
CA VAL A 10 17.98 20.54 -10.38
C VAL A 10 19.26 19.95 -9.81
N ILE A 11 20.17 20.81 -9.39
CA ILE A 11 21.47 20.42 -8.82
C ILE A 11 21.40 20.48 -7.29
N MET A 12 21.89 19.42 -6.63
CA MET A 12 21.97 19.38 -5.17
C MET A 12 23.07 20.30 -4.67
N LYS A 13 22.72 21.31 -3.85
CA LYS A 13 23.69 22.24 -3.25
C LYS A 13 24.53 21.55 -2.17
N CYS A 14 25.78 21.99 -2.04
CA CYS A 14 26.66 21.55 -0.97
C CYS A 14 26.14 22.04 0.40
N PRO A 15 25.94 21.15 1.41
CA PRO A 15 25.45 21.57 2.73
C PRO A 15 26.49 22.40 3.55
N PHE A 16 27.73 22.47 3.09
CA PHE A 16 28.79 23.16 3.82
C PHE A 16 29.10 24.56 3.29
N CYS A 17 28.95 24.78 1.98
CA CYS A 17 29.28 26.07 1.35
C CYS A 17 28.20 26.59 0.39
N SER A 18 27.08 25.86 0.28
CA SER A 18 25.94 26.20 -0.59
C SER A 18 26.24 26.25 -2.09
N SER A 19 27.44 25.83 -2.50
CA SER A 19 27.82 25.77 -3.91
C SER A 19 26.97 24.73 -4.66
N GLU A 20 26.65 25.02 -5.92
CA GLU A 20 25.98 24.12 -6.85
C GLU A 20 26.95 23.16 -7.56
N ASN A 21 28.26 23.41 -7.44
CA ASN A 21 29.30 22.63 -8.10
C ASN A 21 29.58 21.33 -7.33
N THR A 22 28.64 20.40 -7.40
CA THR A 22 28.71 19.09 -6.74
C THR A 22 28.57 17.98 -7.73
N ARG A 23 29.32 16.88 -7.53
CA ARG A 23 29.24 15.68 -8.37
C ARG A 23 29.11 14.41 -7.54
N VAL A 24 28.48 13.39 -8.12
CA VAL A 24 28.39 12.06 -7.53
C VAL A 24 29.68 11.30 -7.79
N ILE A 25 30.29 10.76 -6.72
CA ILE A 25 31.53 9.98 -6.80
C ILE A 25 31.31 8.48 -6.55
N ASP A 26 30.19 8.10 -5.92
CA ASP A 26 29.82 6.69 -5.67
C ASP A 26 28.30 6.57 -5.52
N SER A 27 27.74 5.46 -6.01
CA SER A 27 26.31 5.15 -5.88
C SER A 27 26.15 3.70 -5.53
N ARG A 28 25.40 3.39 -4.48
CA ARG A 28 25.11 2.03 -4.02
C ARG A 28 23.65 1.88 -3.62
N PRO A 29 23.03 0.72 -3.85
CA PRO A 29 21.73 0.45 -3.26
C PRO A 29 21.85 0.53 -1.73
N ALA A 30 20.80 1.04 -1.08
CA ALA A 30 20.67 0.97 0.37
C ALA A 30 20.07 -0.38 0.77
N ASP A 31 20.15 -0.72 2.07
CA ASP A 31 19.86 -2.05 2.62
C ASP A 31 18.44 -2.58 2.30
N ASP A 32 17.49 -1.67 2.02
CA ASP A 32 16.10 -1.99 1.67
C ASP A 32 15.84 -2.16 0.17
N ASN A 33 16.86 -1.96 -0.69
CA ASN A 33 16.77 -1.89 -2.17
C ASN A 33 15.75 -0.88 -2.72
N ASN A 34 15.05 -0.13 -1.86
CA ASN A 34 14.09 0.90 -2.23
C ASN A 34 14.70 2.29 -2.21
N SER A 35 15.98 2.40 -1.94
CA SER A 35 16.72 3.66 -1.94
C SER A 35 18.12 3.50 -2.54
N ILE A 36 18.63 4.60 -3.07
CA ILE A 36 20.00 4.70 -3.59
C ILE A 36 20.76 5.66 -2.70
N ARG A 37 21.86 5.17 -2.11
CA ARG A 37 22.81 6.00 -1.38
C ARG A 37 23.81 6.56 -2.36
N ARG A 38 23.92 7.90 -2.44
CA ARG A 38 24.89 8.57 -3.31
C ARG A 38 25.91 9.35 -2.46
N ARG A 39 27.19 9.08 -2.69
CA ARG A 39 28.28 9.86 -2.12
C ARG A 39 28.66 10.96 -3.07
N ARG A 40 28.64 12.21 -2.60
CA ARG A 40 28.92 13.41 -3.39
C ARG A 40 30.18 14.10 -2.92
N LEU A 41 30.83 14.80 -3.83
CA LEU A 41 31.96 15.69 -3.59
C LEU A 41 31.59 17.09 -4.06
N CYS A 42 31.88 18.09 -3.25
CA CYS A 42 31.84 19.47 -3.68
C CYS A 42 33.21 19.87 -4.25
N ASP A 43 33.23 20.34 -5.50
CA ASP A 43 34.48 20.71 -6.15
C ASP A 43 35.02 22.05 -5.63
N ASP A 44 34.18 22.92 -5.04
CA ASP A 44 34.60 24.22 -4.51
C ASP A 44 35.22 24.12 -3.12
N CYS A 45 34.62 23.39 -2.18
CA CYS A 45 35.13 23.25 -0.82
C CYS A 45 35.83 21.94 -0.49
N GLY A 46 35.84 20.97 -1.43
CA GLY A 46 36.48 19.67 -1.29
C GLY A 46 35.81 18.74 -0.29
N LYS A 47 34.71 19.14 0.34
CA LYS A 47 34.03 18.30 1.33
C LYS A 47 33.12 17.26 0.67
N ARG A 48 33.01 16.11 1.31
CA ARG A 48 32.14 15.00 0.89
C ARG A 48 30.89 14.94 1.75
N PHE A 49 29.76 14.63 1.12
CA PHE A 49 28.49 14.42 1.80
C PHE A 49 27.72 13.26 1.16
N THR A 50 26.74 12.78 1.85
CA THR A 50 25.91 11.66 1.39
C THR A 50 24.47 12.13 1.21
N THR A 51 23.85 11.70 0.12
CA THR A 51 22.42 11.89 -0.15
C THR A 51 21.76 10.54 -0.35
N TYR A 52 20.46 10.47 -0.06
CA TYR A 52 19.63 9.33 -0.36
C TYR A 52 18.55 9.73 -1.34
N GLU A 53 18.41 8.94 -2.38
CA GLU A 53 17.30 9.02 -3.30
C GLU A 53 16.34 7.90 -2.93
N LYS A 54 15.12 8.26 -2.53
CA LYS A 54 14.08 7.32 -2.08
C LYS A 54 12.83 7.52 -2.92
N VAL A 55 12.14 6.41 -3.18
CA VAL A 55 10.79 6.49 -3.73
C VAL A 55 9.90 7.14 -2.66
N GLU A 56 9.23 8.22 -3.01
CA GLU A 56 8.25 8.84 -2.14
C GLU A 56 7.00 7.95 -2.09
N THR A 57 6.74 7.36 -0.94
CA THR A 57 5.50 6.63 -0.69
C THR A 57 4.49 7.59 -0.11
N ILE A 58 3.51 7.99 -0.91
CA ILE A 58 2.38 8.78 -0.41
C ILE A 58 1.52 7.83 0.43
N PRO A 59 1.30 8.11 1.74
CA PRO A 59 0.48 7.26 2.57
C PRO A 59 -0.96 7.27 2.05
N LEU A 60 -1.51 6.08 1.83
CA LEU A 60 -2.92 5.91 1.48
C LEU A 60 -3.77 6.18 2.74
N ILE A 61 -4.78 7.02 2.58
CA ILE A 61 -5.73 7.36 3.66
C ILE A 61 -7.02 6.56 3.46
N VAL A 62 -7.51 5.95 4.52
CA VAL A 62 -8.77 5.23 4.55
C VAL A 62 -9.86 6.10 5.17
N ILE A 63 -10.94 6.32 4.43
CA ILE A 63 -12.13 7.03 4.91
C ILE A 63 -13.07 6.01 5.54
N LYS A 64 -13.34 6.15 6.83
CA LYS A 64 -14.28 5.32 7.59
C LYS A 64 -15.74 5.69 7.31
N LYS A 65 -16.69 4.82 7.75
CA LYS A 65 -18.13 5.06 7.60
C LYS A 65 -18.63 6.35 8.32
N ASP A 66 -17.95 6.76 9.38
CA ASP A 66 -18.19 7.99 10.12
C ASP A 66 -17.44 9.21 9.56
N ASN A 67 -16.84 9.08 8.36
CA ASN A 67 -15.98 10.05 7.71
C ASN A 67 -14.63 10.33 8.42
N ALA A 68 -14.27 9.58 9.45
CA ALA A 68 -12.94 9.65 10.03
C ALA A 68 -11.88 9.20 9.02
N ARG A 69 -10.72 9.83 9.07
CA ARG A 69 -9.58 9.51 8.20
C ARG A 69 -8.50 8.84 9.02
N GLU A 70 -8.01 7.72 8.56
CA GLU A 70 -6.87 7.04 9.15
C GLU A 70 -5.90 6.58 8.07
N GLN A 71 -4.64 6.43 8.42
CA GLN A 71 -3.67 5.84 7.52
C GLN A 71 -4.02 4.36 7.26
N TYR A 72 -3.82 3.93 6.01
CA TYR A 72 -3.96 2.53 5.64
C TYR A 72 -3.05 1.65 6.53
N ASP A 73 -3.61 0.55 7.01
CA ASP A 73 -2.92 -0.41 7.86
C ASP A 73 -3.26 -1.83 7.41
N ARG A 74 -2.28 -2.47 6.76
CA ARG A 74 -2.37 -3.86 6.29
C ARG A 74 -2.82 -4.82 7.38
N SER A 75 -2.34 -4.63 8.61
CA SER A 75 -2.60 -5.54 9.73
C SER A 75 -4.10 -5.65 10.05
N LYS A 76 -4.88 -4.60 9.78
CA LYS A 76 -6.34 -4.59 9.99
C LYS A 76 -7.06 -5.53 9.01
N ILE A 77 -6.63 -5.54 7.74
CA ILE A 77 -7.17 -6.46 6.73
C ILE A 77 -6.79 -7.89 7.09
N GLU A 78 -5.51 -8.11 7.36
CA GLU A 78 -4.96 -9.42 7.71
C GLU A 78 -5.68 -10.03 8.94
N ALA A 79 -5.85 -9.27 10.01
CA ALA A 79 -6.59 -9.69 11.19
C ALA A 79 -8.06 -10.00 10.90
N GLY A 80 -8.70 -9.23 10.02
CA GLY A 80 -10.09 -9.47 9.59
C GLY A 80 -10.23 -10.78 8.82
N VAL A 81 -9.35 -11.00 7.83
CA VAL A 81 -9.32 -12.22 7.02
C VAL A 81 -8.99 -13.44 7.88
N LEU A 82 -7.97 -13.36 8.73
CA LEU A 82 -7.56 -14.44 9.63
C LEU A 82 -8.72 -14.88 10.54
N ARG A 83 -9.45 -13.92 11.09
CA ARG A 83 -10.63 -14.19 11.94
C ARG A 83 -11.74 -14.91 11.18
N ALA A 84 -12.01 -14.50 9.94
CA ALA A 84 -13.00 -15.15 9.09
C ALA A 84 -12.59 -16.58 8.70
N CYS A 85 -11.29 -16.81 8.45
CA CYS A 85 -10.72 -18.08 8.07
C CYS A 85 -10.46 -19.05 9.26
N HIS A 86 -10.75 -18.62 10.51
CA HIS A 86 -10.49 -19.44 11.70
C HIS A 86 -11.16 -20.82 11.62
N LYS A 87 -10.40 -21.90 11.89
CA LYS A 87 -10.82 -23.31 11.77
C LYS A 87 -11.26 -23.73 10.35
N ARG A 88 -10.81 -23.01 9.32
CA ARG A 88 -10.92 -23.47 7.92
C ARG A 88 -9.58 -24.04 7.45
N PRO A 89 -9.58 -24.97 6.47
CA PRO A 89 -8.37 -25.56 5.91
C PRO A 89 -7.66 -24.56 4.97
N ILE A 90 -7.37 -23.37 5.46
CA ILE A 90 -6.71 -22.29 4.72
C ILE A 90 -5.38 -22.01 5.39
N SER A 91 -4.31 -22.08 4.62
CA SER A 91 -2.96 -21.82 5.11
C SER A 91 -2.69 -20.33 5.31
N VAL A 92 -1.73 -20.01 6.18
CA VAL A 92 -1.27 -18.62 6.37
C VAL A 92 -0.75 -18.02 5.06
N ASN A 93 -0.10 -18.82 4.21
CA ASN A 93 0.39 -18.36 2.92
C ASN A 93 -0.74 -17.92 1.99
N GLN A 94 -1.87 -18.64 1.96
CA GLN A 94 -3.06 -18.26 1.18
C GLN A 94 -3.68 -16.96 1.70
N ILE A 95 -3.68 -16.75 3.01
CA ILE A 95 -4.15 -15.50 3.62
C ILE A 95 -3.23 -14.34 3.21
N ASN A 96 -1.91 -14.52 3.32
CA ASN A 96 -0.96 -13.49 2.92
C ASN A 96 -1.08 -13.14 1.44
N GLN A 97 -1.19 -14.15 0.57
CA GLN A 97 -1.40 -13.95 -0.86
C GLN A 97 -2.69 -13.17 -1.13
N LEU A 98 -3.80 -13.50 -0.46
CA LEU A 98 -5.05 -12.77 -0.60
C LEU A 98 -4.87 -11.29 -0.21
N VAL A 99 -4.18 -11.02 0.90
CA VAL A 99 -3.93 -9.65 1.36
C VAL A 99 -3.02 -8.89 0.38
N ASP A 100 -2.00 -9.54 -0.18
CA ASP A 100 -1.14 -8.96 -1.22
C ASP A 100 -1.92 -8.60 -2.49
N GLU A 101 -2.86 -9.46 -2.91
CA GLU A 101 -3.73 -9.20 -4.05
C GLU A 101 -4.68 -8.01 -3.77
N VAL A 102 -5.22 -7.92 -2.55
CA VAL A 102 -6.04 -6.78 -2.13
C VAL A 102 -5.23 -5.48 -2.17
N GLU A 103 -4.01 -5.48 -1.62
CA GLU A 103 -3.12 -4.32 -1.65
C GLU A 103 -2.78 -3.90 -3.08
N THR A 104 -2.45 -4.87 -3.94
CA THR A 104 -2.16 -4.61 -5.35
C THR A 104 -3.34 -3.91 -6.03
N GLU A 105 -4.57 -4.37 -5.78
CA GLU A 105 -5.77 -3.76 -6.36
C GLU A 105 -6.04 -2.35 -5.81
N ILE A 106 -5.80 -2.13 -4.52
CA ILE A 106 -5.96 -0.84 -3.86
C ILE A 106 -4.94 0.18 -4.40
N PHE A 107 -3.65 -0.19 -4.42
CA PHE A 107 -2.59 0.73 -4.81
C PHE A 107 -2.56 1.03 -6.32
N ASN A 108 -3.03 0.10 -7.16
CA ASN A 108 -3.16 0.33 -8.61
C ASN A 108 -4.23 1.37 -8.97
N ARG A 109 -5.07 1.81 -8.03
CA ARG A 109 -6.08 2.85 -8.26
C ARG A 109 -5.50 4.26 -8.27
N GLU A 110 -4.24 4.44 -7.85
CA GLU A 110 -3.54 5.74 -7.78
C GLU A 110 -4.28 6.81 -6.95
N GLU A 111 -5.30 6.41 -6.19
CA GLU A 111 -6.08 7.28 -5.31
C GLU A 111 -5.34 7.47 -3.98
N LYS A 112 -5.33 8.72 -3.49
CA LYS A 112 -4.72 9.04 -2.19
C LYS A 112 -5.63 8.74 -0.99
N GLU A 113 -6.93 8.71 -1.22
CA GLU A 113 -7.96 8.40 -0.24
C GLU A 113 -8.88 7.31 -0.78
N ILE A 114 -9.20 6.30 0.04
CA ILE A 114 -10.06 5.18 -0.33
C ILE A 114 -11.12 4.94 0.75
N PRO A 115 -12.40 4.75 0.39
CA PRO A 115 -13.43 4.37 1.36
C PRO A 115 -13.17 2.98 1.93
N SER A 116 -13.32 2.82 3.25
CA SER A 116 -13.21 1.49 3.90
C SER A 116 -14.23 0.49 3.36
N THR A 117 -15.37 0.97 2.86
CA THR A 117 -16.39 0.15 2.19
C THR A 117 -15.87 -0.49 0.91
N LEU A 118 -15.10 0.24 0.11
CA LEU A 118 -14.51 -0.31 -1.11
C LEU A 118 -13.43 -1.36 -0.79
N ILE A 119 -12.59 -1.10 0.22
CA ILE A 119 -11.61 -2.10 0.68
C ILE A 119 -12.32 -3.39 1.08
N GLY A 120 -13.40 -3.30 1.83
CA GLY A 120 -14.14 -4.47 2.25
C GLY A 120 -14.82 -5.22 1.10
N GLU A 121 -15.32 -4.56 0.08
CA GLU A 121 -15.87 -5.24 -1.11
C GLU A 121 -14.75 -6.01 -1.85
N ILE A 122 -13.56 -5.41 -2.03
CA ILE A 122 -12.41 -6.07 -2.62
C ILE A 122 -12.02 -7.32 -1.81
N VAL A 123 -11.93 -7.19 -0.48
CA VAL A 123 -11.62 -8.33 0.40
C VAL A 123 -12.67 -9.42 0.28
N MET A 124 -13.97 -9.07 0.26
CA MET A 124 -15.06 -10.03 0.12
C MET A 124 -14.99 -10.81 -1.21
N ASP A 125 -14.69 -10.14 -2.31
CA ASP A 125 -14.55 -10.79 -3.62
C ASP A 125 -13.40 -11.80 -3.64
N LYS A 126 -12.28 -11.49 -3.00
CA LYS A 126 -11.15 -12.42 -2.86
C LYS A 126 -11.49 -13.61 -1.94
N ILE A 127 -12.07 -13.35 -0.77
CA ILE A 127 -12.46 -14.42 0.18
C ILE A 127 -13.50 -15.36 -0.45
N LYS A 128 -14.45 -14.85 -1.24
CA LYS A 128 -15.48 -15.63 -1.92
C LYS A 128 -14.88 -16.73 -2.80
N ASN A 129 -13.78 -16.44 -3.48
CA ASN A 129 -13.08 -17.38 -4.33
C ASN A 129 -12.21 -18.37 -3.53
N LEU A 130 -11.83 -18.02 -2.30
CA LEU A 130 -11.00 -18.84 -1.43
C LEU A 130 -11.82 -19.86 -0.62
N ASP A 131 -12.88 -19.40 0.06
CA ASP A 131 -13.70 -20.24 0.93
C ASP A 131 -15.08 -19.59 1.20
N SER A 132 -16.15 -20.30 0.85
CA SER A 132 -17.51 -19.81 1.00
C SER A 132 -17.94 -19.57 2.45
N VAL A 133 -17.45 -20.37 3.40
CA VAL A 133 -17.77 -20.20 4.83
C VAL A 133 -17.01 -18.99 5.41
N ALA A 134 -15.75 -18.81 5.04
CA ALA A 134 -15.00 -17.63 5.43
C ALA A 134 -15.64 -16.34 4.87
N TYR A 135 -16.13 -16.39 3.62
CA TYR A 135 -16.90 -15.29 3.04
C TYR A 135 -18.13 -14.92 3.88
N VAL A 136 -18.97 -15.91 4.22
CA VAL A 136 -20.17 -15.66 5.03
C VAL A 136 -19.84 -15.03 6.37
N ARG A 137 -18.79 -15.51 7.04
CA ARG A 137 -18.31 -14.94 8.31
C ARG A 137 -17.81 -13.50 8.17
N PHE A 138 -17.03 -13.24 7.14
CA PHE A 138 -16.53 -11.89 6.89
C PHE A 138 -17.69 -10.95 6.56
N ALA A 139 -18.57 -11.36 5.65
CA ALA A 139 -19.74 -10.58 5.25
C ALA A 139 -20.69 -10.29 6.42
N SER A 140 -20.88 -11.23 7.35
CA SER A 140 -21.77 -11.06 8.52
C SER A 140 -21.32 -9.91 9.45
N VAL A 141 -20.01 -9.65 9.52
CA VAL A 141 -19.48 -8.55 10.32
C VAL A 141 -19.39 -7.26 9.49
N TYR A 142 -18.97 -7.39 8.24
CA TYR A 142 -18.65 -6.25 7.40
C TYR A 142 -19.89 -5.52 6.87
N ARG A 143 -20.93 -6.27 6.41
CA ARG A 143 -22.15 -5.70 5.79
C ARG A 143 -23.19 -5.23 6.80
N GLU A 144 -23.02 -5.52 8.10
CA GLU A 144 -23.95 -5.08 9.15
C GLU A 144 -25.42 -5.35 8.76
N PHE A 145 -25.75 -6.61 8.49
CA PHE A 145 -27.10 -6.99 8.07
C PHE A 145 -28.16 -6.53 9.10
N LYS A 146 -29.18 -5.82 8.63
CA LYS A 146 -30.24 -5.27 9.49
C LYS A 146 -31.17 -6.37 10.02
N ASP A 147 -31.34 -7.45 9.29
CA ASP A 147 -32.21 -8.57 9.61
C ASP A 147 -31.75 -9.88 8.97
N VAL A 148 -32.35 -10.99 9.42
CA VAL A 148 -32.04 -12.34 8.93
C VAL A 148 -32.42 -12.53 7.46
N ASN A 149 -33.46 -11.85 6.96
CA ASN A 149 -33.92 -12.02 5.59
C ASN A 149 -32.90 -11.42 4.60
N THR A 150 -32.34 -10.27 4.93
CA THR A 150 -31.26 -9.64 4.14
C THR A 150 -30.04 -10.54 4.11
N PHE A 151 -29.67 -11.14 5.24
CA PHE A 151 -28.58 -12.14 5.30
C PHE A 151 -28.89 -13.37 4.46
N MET A 152 -30.10 -13.93 4.56
CA MET A 152 -30.51 -15.10 3.76
C MET A 152 -30.51 -14.82 2.26
N SER A 153 -30.88 -13.61 1.83
CA SER A 153 -30.83 -13.22 0.43
C SER A 153 -29.39 -13.19 -0.12
N GLU A 154 -28.42 -12.79 0.70
CA GLU A 154 -27.01 -12.82 0.33
C GLU A 154 -26.48 -14.25 0.20
N LEU A 155 -26.89 -15.14 1.11
CA LEU A 155 -26.54 -16.56 1.03
C LEU A 155 -27.11 -17.22 -0.22
N LYS A 156 -28.35 -16.92 -0.60
CA LYS A 156 -28.97 -17.46 -1.84
C LYS A 156 -28.17 -17.08 -3.08
N LYS A 157 -27.69 -15.83 -3.19
CA LYS A 157 -26.83 -15.40 -4.31
C LYS A 157 -25.52 -16.20 -4.45
N MET A 158 -25.13 -16.92 -3.41
CA MET A 158 -23.96 -17.80 -3.46
C MET A 158 -24.28 -19.22 -3.89
N LEU A 159 -25.52 -19.66 -3.64
CA LEU A 159 -25.98 -21.01 -3.99
C LEU A 159 -26.46 -21.11 -5.45
N ASP A 160 -26.85 -19.97 -6.04
CA ASP A 160 -27.37 -19.86 -7.42
C ASP A 160 -26.25 -19.75 -8.48
N LYS A 161 -24.99 -20.01 -8.10
CA LYS A 161 -23.83 -20.12 -8.99
C LYS A 161 -23.28 -21.53 -9.01
#